data_6ee3179642d37040aeac8a93fab0fb3a
#
_entry.id   6ee3179642d37040aeac8a93fab0fb3a
#
_cell.length_a   1.000
_cell.length_b   1.000
_cell.length_c   1.000
_cell.angle_alpha   90.00
_cell.angle_beta   90.00
_cell.angle_gamma   90.00
#
_symmetry.space_group_name_H-M   'P 1'
#
loop_
_entity.id
_entity.type
_entity.pdbx_description
1 polymer ?
#
loop_
_entity_poly.entity_id
_entity_poly.type
_entity_poly.pdbx_seq_one_letter_code
_entity_poly.pdbx_strand_id
1 'polypeptide(L)'
;MKKFLIGLVAVFILYLPFGIYRANKDKPHDIEIKNYKVGEEIDYGDISIAVEDYDLIQIYKKKRKAYSLRVKYQVRNNTNKKLDSSKLMFGIQYRNGFRDSVVQNLKPGEDMPVNIDLDIYDHYYGDEDFIIEGNGSKEFYLYYSVFSEEDYRKYPSCLRMPSTAYSSKYNAKLDKGIFYYEIVEVGD
;
A
#
# COMPACT_ATOMS: atom_id res chain seq x y z
N MET A 1 -2.04 23.40 -52.68
CA MET A 1 -2.61 22.78 -51.48
C MET A 1 -2.13 21.35 -51.24
N LYS A 2 -2.21 20.37 -52.18
CA LYS A 2 -1.77 18.96 -51.95
C LYS A 2 -0.32 18.82 -51.49
N LYS A 3 0.63 19.58 -52.11
CA LYS A 3 2.07 19.49 -51.76
C LYS A 3 2.36 20.04 -50.35
N PHE A 4 1.60 21.05 -49.87
CA PHE A 4 1.72 21.57 -48.54
C PHE A 4 1.21 20.57 -47.51
N LEU A 5 0.09 19.89 -47.77
CA LEU A 5 -0.46 18.85 -46.91
C LEU A 5 0.47 17.67 -46.74
N ILE A 6 1.11 17.22 -47.85
CA ILE A 6 2.12 16.14 -47.85
C ILE A 6 3.32 16.51 -46.96
N GLY A 7 3.81 17.75 -47.08
CA GLY A 7 4.91 18.25 -46.25
C GLY A 7 4.57 18.26 -44.78
N LEU A 8 3.35 18.69 -44.44
CA LEU A 8 2.85 18.76 -43.03
C LEU A 8 2.73 17.34 -42.45
N VAL A 9 2.22 16.38 -43.20
CA VAL A 9 2.13 14.97 -42.79
C VAL A 9 3.52 14.36 -42.60
N ALA A 10 4.49 14.65 -43.50
CA ALA A 10 5.84 14.16 -43.34
C ALA A 10 6.54 14.70 -42.10
N VAL A 11 6.35 15.99 -41.75
CA VAL A 11 6.84 16.59 -40.51
C VAL A 11 6.21 15.90 -39.29
N PHE A 12 4.91 15.64 -39.33
CA PHE A 12 4.20 14.97 -38.24
C PHE A 12 4.72 13.54 -38.02
N ILE A 13 4.92 12.78 -39.10
CA ILE A 13 5.45 11.40 -39.05
C ILE A 13 6.88 11.36 -38.48
N LEU A 14 7.70 12.36 -38.74
CA LEU A 14 9.07 12.45 -38.20
C LEU A 14 9.11 12.96 -36.76
N TYR A 15 8.27 13.92 -36.42
CA TYR A 15 8.26 14.54 -35.10
C TYR A 15 7.55 13.69 -34.02
N LEU A 16 6.53 12.94 -34.40
CA LEU A 16 5.75 12.14 -33.46
C LEU A 16 6.60 11.05 -32.76
N PRO A 17 7.37 10.21 -33.50
CA PRO A 17 8.25 9.22 -32.86
C PRO A 17 9.33 9.86 -31.97
N PHE A 18 9.90 10.99 -32.41
CA PHE A 18 10.89 11.71 -31.63
C PHE A 18 10.30 12.31 -30.37
N GLY A 19 9.09 12.89 -30.44
CA GLY A 19 8.35 13.39 -29.29
C GLY A 19 8.01 12.28 -28.28
N ILE A 20 7.53 11.13 -28.78
CA ILE A 20 7.23 9.94 -27.97
C ILE A 20 8.50 9.41 -27.30
N TYR A 21 9.59 9.27 -28.07
CA TYR A 21 10.88 8.83 -27.52
C TYR A 21 11.36 9.78 -26.41
N ARG A 22 11.35 11.10 -26.66
CA ARG A 22 11.78 12.10 -25.67
C ARG A 22 10.90 12.13 -24.42
N ALA A 23 9.58 11.91 -24.58
CA ALA A 23 8.64 11.85 -23.45
C ALA A 23 8.79 10.56 -22.62
N ASN A 24 9.33 9.49 -23.22
CA ASN A 24 9.41 8.18 -22.57
C ASN A 24 10.84 7.80 -22.15
N LYS A 25 11.88 8.50 -22.64
CA LYS A 25 13.28 8.11 -22.38
C LYS A 25 13.65 8.10 -20.89
N ASP A 26 12.99 8.96 -20.09
CA ASP A 26 13.25 9.10 -18.67
C ASP A 26 12.19 8.36 -17.81
N LYS A 27 11.26 7.62 -18.45
CA LYS A 27 10.30 6.80 -17.71
C LYS A 27 10.93 5.47 -17.37
N PRO A 28 10.66 4.98 -16.15
CA PRO A 28 11.06 3.63 -15.79
C PRO A 28 10.50 2.58 -16.77
N HIS A 29 11.32 1.63 -17.13
CA HIS A 29 10.98 0.59 -18.11
C HIS A 29 10.78 -0.77 -17.46
N ASP A 30 11.34 -0.94 -16.25
CA ASP A 30 11.32 -2.19 -15.52
C ASP A 30 10.62 -2.04 -14.16
N ILE A 31 10.12 -3.15 -13.65
CA ILE A 31 9.50 -3.24 -12.32
C ILE A 31 10.25 -4.31 -11.53
N GLU A 32 10.73 -3.95 -10.35
CA GLU A 32 11.33 -4.87 -9.39
C GLU A 32 10.46 -4.89 -8.12
N ILE A 33 10.05 -6.08 -7.73
CA ILE A 33 9.22 -6.28 -6.55
C ILE A 33 10.00 -7.14 -5.55
N LYS A 34 10.13 -6.65 -4.33
CA LYS A 34 10.63 -7.42 -3.21
C LYS A 34 9.44 -7.93 -2.39
N ASN A 35 9.26 -9.24 -2.39
CA ASN A 35 8.20 -9.89 -1.64
C ASN A 35 8.70 -10.27 -0.24
N TYR A 36 7.85 -10.02 0.75
CA TYR A 36 7.99 -10.50 2.11
C TYR A 36 6.80 -11.39 2.45
N LYS A 37 6.99 -12.25 3.42
CA LYS A 37 5.95 -13.12 3.95
C LYS A 37 5.37 -12.55 5.24
N VAL A 38 4.18 -12.98 5.58
CA VAL A 38 3.58 -12.73 6.89
C VAL A 38 4.49 -13.33 7.97
N GLY A 39 4.73 -12.58 9.04
CA GLY A 39 5.70 -12.90 10.11
C GLY A 39 7.13 -12.46 9.80
N GLU A 40 7.44 -11.99 8.58
CA GLU A 40 8.78 -11.52 8.24
C GLU A 40 8.95 -10.05 8.63
N GLU A 41 10.00 -9.76 9.41
CA GLU A 41 10.33 -8.38 9.81
C GLU A 41 11.00 -7.62 8.66
N ILE A 42 10.50 -6.44 8.38
CA ILE A 42 11.02 -5.52 7.37
C ILE A 42 11.72 -4.37 8.09
N ASP A 43 13.03 -4.29 7.97
CA ASP A 43 13.85 -3.28 8.61
C ASP A 43 14.06 -2.06 7.70
N TYR A 44 13.66 -0.89 8.19
CA TYR A 44 13.87 0.42 7.55
C TYR A 44 14.86 1.31 8.31
N GLY A 45 15.67 0.72 9.19
CA GLY A 45 16.66 1.42 10.02
C GLY A 45 16.06 1.90 11.33
N ASP A 46 15.46 3.08 11.36
CA ASP A 46 14.86 3.65 12.57
C ASP A 46 13.60 2.90 13.04
N ILE A 47 12.96 2.19 12.14
CA ILE A 47 11.73 1.46 12.37
C ILE A 47 11.75 0.11 11.66
N SER A 48 11.27 -0.91 12.33
CA SER A 48 10.95 -2.22 11.72
C SER A 48 9.47 -2.49 11.79
N ILE A 49 8.93 -3.20 10.81
CA ILE A 49 7.53 -3.59 10.73
C ILE A 49 7.40 -5.04 10.31
N ALA A 50 6.48 -5.75 10.93
CA ALA A 50 6.03 -7.07 10.49
C ALA A 50 4.52 -7.09 10.34
N VAL A 51 4.02 -7.79 9.33
CA VAL A 51 2.62 -8.20 9.25
C VAL A 51 2.52 -9.51 10.01
N GLU A 52 1.88 -9.49 11.18
CA GLU A 52 1.79 -10.67 12.05
C GLU A 52 0.68 -11.62 11.62
N ASP A 53 -0.47 -11.02 11.26
CA ASP A 53 -1.67 -11.77 10.93
C ASP A 53 -2.63 -10.91 10.09
N TYR A 54 -3.54 -11.57 9.39
CA TYR A 54 -4.60 -10.90 8.65
C TYR A 54 -5.84 -11.80 8.52
N ASP A 55 -7.00 -11.18 8.46
CA ASP A 55 -8.24 -11.88 8.21
C ASP A 55 -9.26 -11.04 7.43
N LEU A 56 -10.06 -11.71 6.64
CA LEU A 56 -11.19 -11.09 5.95
C LEU A 56 -12.40 -11.08 6.88
N ILE A 57 -12.81 -9.90 7.30
CA ILE A 57 -13.96 -9.73 8.18
C ILE A 57 -15.16 -9.17 7.42
N GLN A 58 -16.35 -9.63 7.81
CA GLN A 58 -17.59 -9.04 7.34
C GLN A 58 -18.01 -7.91 8.29
N ILE A 59 -18.27 -6.74 7.73
CA ILE A 59 -18.73 -5.55 8.46
C ILE A 59 -20.10 -5.09 7.95
N TYR A 60 -20.82 -4.32 8.75
CA TYR A 60 -21.99 -3.57 8.29
C TYR A 60 -21.62 -2.11 8.12
N LYS A 61 -21.65 -1.65 6.86
CA LYS A 61 -21.44 -0.24 6.51
C LYS A 61 -22.75 0.35 6.02
N LYS A 62 -23.28 1.35 6.72
CA LYS A 62 -24.59 1.96 6.40
C LYS A 62 -25.70 0.92 6.21
N LYS A 63 -25.80 -0.06 7.12
CA LYS A 63 -26.75 -1.18 7.08
C LYS A 63 -26.61 -2.14 5.89
N ARG A 64 -25.50 -2.09 5.15
CA ARG A 64 -25.18 -3.04 4.08
C ARG A 64 -24.00 -3.90 4.49
N LYS A 65 -24.04 -5.17 4.11
CA LYS A 65 -22.88 -6.06 4.25
C LYS A 65 -21.75 -5.55 3.39
N ALA A 66 -20.59 -5.45 3.98
CA ALA A 66 -19.34 -5.10 3.33
C ALA A 66 -18.23 -6.01 3.88
N TYR A 67 -17.07 -6.00 3.25
CA TYR A 67 -15.92 -6.76 3.71
C TYR A 67 -14.75 -5.82 3.96
N SER A 68 -13.96 -6.16 4.94
CA SER A 68 -12.72 -5.47 5.28
C SER A 68 -11.62 -6.47 5.54
N LEU A 69 -10.43 -6.24 5.03
CA LEU A 69 -9.25 -6.96 5.44
C LEU A 69 -8.72 -6.30 6.71
N ARG A 70 -8.75 -7.02 7.83
CA ARG A 70 -8.10 -6.63 9.06
C ARG A 70 -6.67 -7.16 9.02
N VAL A 71 -5.71 -6.30 9.30
CA VAL A 71 -4.30 -6.66 9.32
C VAL A 71 -3.69 -6.28 10.65
N LYS A 72 -3.05 -7.23 11.32
CA LYS A 72 -2.27 -7.02 12.52
C LYS A 72 -0.83 -6.73 12.15
N TYR A 73 -0.32 -5.59 12.61
CA TYR A 73 1.07 -5.20 12.45
C TYR A 73 1.77 -5.20 13.80
N GLN A 74 3.02 -5.65 13.81
CA GLN A 74 3.95 -5.33 14.87
C GLN A 74 4.94 -4.30 14.35
N VAL A 75 5.06 -3.17 15.04
CA VAL A 75 5.98 -2.08 14.69
C VAL A 75 6.96 -1.87 15.82
N ARG A 76 8.25 -1.83 15.50
CA ARG A 76 9.33 -1.66 16.45
C ARG A 76 10.08 -0.37 16.15
N ASN A 77 10.31 0.43 17.17
CA ASN A 77 11.18 1.58 17.13
C ASN A 77 12.60 1.15 17.48
N ASN A 78 13.51 1.23 16.51
CA ASN A 78 14.91 0.84 16.66
C ASN A 78 15.80 1.98 17.21
N THR A 79 15.19 3.15 17.49
CA THR A 79 15.90 4.31 18.06
C THR A 79 15.67 4.40 19.56
N ASN A 80 16.49 5.19 20.24
CA ASN A 80 16.34 5.46 21.67
C ASN A 80 15.39 6.64 21.99
N LYS A 81 14.72 7.21 20.98
CA LYS A 81 13.78 8.32 21.11
C LYS A 81 12.37 7.87 20.74
N LYS A 82 11.37 8.61 21.22
CA LYS A 82 9.99 8.41 20.76
C LYS A 82 9.90 8.60 19.24
N LEU A 83 9.13 7.72 18.60
CA LEU A 83 8.94 7.71 17.15
C LEU A 83 7.44 7.72 16.85
N ASP A 84 7.05 8.61 15.94
CA ASP A 84 5.70 8.62 15.37
C ASP A 84 5.68 7.76 14.10
N SER A 85 4.99 6.62 14.16
CA SER A 85 4.86 5.68 13.05
C SER A 85 3.68 5.98 12.12
N SER A 86 2.89 7.02 12.39
CA SER A 86 1.64 7.32 11.66
C SER A 86 1.85 7.40 10.14
N LYS A 87 2.89 8.11 9.68
CA LYS A 87 3.18 8.25 8.24
C LYS A 87 3.46 6.92 7.56
N LEU A 88 4.16 6.00 8.25
CA LEU A 88 4.40 4.65 7.75
C LEU A 88 3.07 3.90 7.65
N MET A 89 2.33 3.84 8.75
CA MET A 89 1.11 3.06 8.84
C MET A 89 0.04 3.52 7.84
N PHE A 90 -0.19 4.83 7.74
CA PHE A 90 -1.13 5.41 6.77
C PHE A 90 -0.68 5.30 5.31
N GLY A 91 0.60 5.14 5.10
CA GLY A 91 1.16 4.99 3.76
C GLY A 91 1.04 3.57 3.19
N ILE A 92 0.72 2.57 4.03
CA ILE A 92 0.53 1.19 3.57
C ILE A 92 -0.76 1.09 2.76
N GLN A 93 -0.67 0.47 1.58
CA GLN A 93 -1.81 0.30 0.67
C GLN A 93 -2.11 -1.18 0.48
N TYR A 94 -3.37 -1.55 0.63
CA TYR A 94 -3.83 -2.88 0.26
C TYR A 94 -4.18 -2.91 -1.22
N ARG A 95 -3.74 -3.95 -1.91
CA ARG A 95 -4.01 -4.19 -3.31
C ARG A 95 -4.58 -5.59 -3.52
N ASN A 96 -5.69 -5.66 -4.25
CA ASN A 96 -6.30 -6.91 -4.68
C ASN A 96 -6.49 -6.87 -6.21
N GLY A 97 -5.69 -7.65 -6.93
CA GLY A 97 -5.64 -7.59 -8.38
C GLY A 97 -5.24 -6.21 -8.89
N PHE A 98 -6.16 -5.52 -9.56
CA PHE A 98 -5.95 -4.17 -10.11
C PHE A 98 -6.50 -3.03 -9.23
N ARG A 99 -7.02 -3.36 -8.04
CA ARG A 99 -7.68 -2.40 -7.15
C ARG A 99 -6.80 -2.10 -5.96
N ASP A 100 -6.53 -0.83 -5.76
CA ASP A 100 -5.83 -0.33 -4.60
C ASP A 100 -6.84 0.20 -3.56
N SER A 101 -6.59 -0.07 -2.31
CA SER A 101 -7.36 0.43 -1.19
C SER A 101 -6.43 1.02 -0.15
N VAL A 102 -6.83 2.14 0.42
CA VAL A 102 -6.15 2.78 1.55
C VAL A 102 -6.81 2.33 2.86
N VAL A 103 -6.13 2.59 3.96
CA VAL A 103 -6.65 2.34 5.30
C VAL A 103 -8.05 2.96 5.44
N GLN A 104 -8.99 2.16 5.91
CA GLN A 104 -10.33 2.61 6.24
C GLN A 104 -10.36 3.17 7.67
N ASN A 105 -10.99 4.31 7.81
CA ASN A 105 -11.43 4.79 9.11
C ASN A 105 -12.80 4.17 9.40
N LEU A 106 -12.85 3.13 10.22
CA LEU A 106 -14.09 2.52 10.68
C LEU A 106 -14.59 3.33 11.89
N LYS A 107 -15.81 3.81 11.82
CA LYS A 107 -16.40 4.59 12.90
C LYS A 107 -17.08 3.66 13.91
N PRO A 108 -16.69 3.72 15.20
CA PRO A 108 -17.39 2.98 16.26
C PRO A 108 -18.89 3.26 16.22
N GLY A 109 -19.70 2.22 16.26
CA GLY A 109 -21.16 2.32 16.28
C GLY A 109 -21.85 2.47 14.91
N GLU A 110 -21.14 2.91 13.86
CA GLU A 110 -21.70 2.99 12.49
C GLU A 110 -21.28 1.81 11.61
N ASP A 111 -20.04 1.32 11.77
CA ASP A 111 -19.45 0.26 10.99
C ASP A 111 -19.10 -0.93 11.90
N MET A 112 -20.09 -1.76 12.25
CA MET A 112 -19.90 -2.87 13.19
C MET A 112 -19.52 -4.17 12.50
N PRO A 113 -18.47 -4.88 12.94
CA PRO A 113 -18.20 -6.24 12.52
C PRO A 113 -19.29 -7.19 12.96
N VAL A 114 -19.57 -8.20 12.15
CA VAL A 114 -20.72 -9.09 12.34
C VAL A 114 -20.47 -10.20 13.36
N ASN A 115 -19.25 -10.53 13.69
CA ASN A 115 -18.92 -11.64 14.61
C ASN A 115 -17.53 -11.47 15.25
N ILE A 116 -17.19 -10.29 15.70
CA ILE A 116 -15.93 -10.08 16.40
C ILE A 116 -16.22 -9.87 17.88
N ASP A 117 -15.45 -10.54 18.73
CA ASP A 117 -15.46 -10.35 20.15
C ASP A 117 -15.26 -8.88 20.51
N LEU A 118 -16.06 -8.34 21.41
CA LEU A 118 -16.06 -6.93 21.77
C LEU A 118 -14.69 -6.43 22.27
N ASP A 119 -13.86 -7.32 22.80
CA ASP A 119 -12.50 -6.99 23.27
C ASP A 119 -11.55 -6.55 22.15
N ILE A 120 -11.88 -6.87 20.89
CA ILE A 120 -11.10 -6.42 19.72
C ILE A 120 -11.53 -5.00 19.28
N TYR A 121 -12.64 -4.52 19.78
CA TYR A 121 -13.22 -3.22 19.46
C TYR A 121 -12.42 -2.02 19.99
N ASP A 122 -11.68 -2.20 21.07
CA ASP A 122 -10.87 -1.13 21.69
C ASP A 122 -9.64 -0.74 20.84
N HIS A 123 -9.37 -1.51 19.79
CA HIS A 123 -8.31 -1.21 18.81
C HIS A 123 -8.84 -0.58 17.53
N TYR A 124 -10.02 0.05 17.58
CA TYR A 124 -10.55 0.80 16.45
C TYR A 124 -9.79 2.09 16.23
N TYR A 125 -9.43 2.23 15.01
CA TYR A 125 -8.84 3.37 14.39
C TYR A 125 -9.61 4.67 14.68
N GLY A 126 -9.01 5.57 15.38
CA GLY A 126 -9.56 6.89 15.72
C GLY A 126 -8.81 7.55 16.86
N ASP A 127 -8.40 6.76 17.84
CA ASP A 127 -7.67 7.21 19.04
C ASP A 127 -6.31 6.51 19.18
N GLU A 128 -5.85 5.75 18.18
CA GLU A 128 -4.57 5.08 18.28
C GLU A 128 -3.41 6.07 18.26
N ASP A 129 -2.75 6.12 19.39
CA ASP A 129 -1.46 6.78 19.51
C ASP A 129 -0.40 5.98 18.75
N PHE A 130 0.02 6.50 17.59
CA PHE A 130 1.09 5.93 16.77
C PHE A 130 2.49 6.21 17.32
N ILE A 131 2.58 6.76 18.52
CA ILE A 131 3.84 7.00 19.19
C ILE A 131 4.35 5.69 19.80
N ILE A 132 5.59 5.35 19.51
CA ILE A 132 6.30 4.20 20.05
C ILE A 132 7.50 4.71 20.84
N GLU A 133 7.60 4.29 22.11
CA GLU A 133 8.74 4.64 22.97
C GLU A 133 10.06 4.13 22.39
N GLY A 134 11.16 4.75 22.76
CA GLY A 134 12.50 4.36 22.29
C GLY A 134 12.80 2.90 22.62
N ASN A 135 13.30 2.15 21.64
CA ASN A 135 13.56 0.69 21.70
C ASN A 135 12.31 -0.15 22.05
N GLY A 136 11.11 0.44 21.95
CA GLY A 136 9.84 -0.22 22.20
C GLY A 136 9.25 -0.84 20.93
N SER A 137 8.20 -1.64 21.14
CA SER A 137 7.35 -2.14 20.06
C SER A 137 5.88 -1.94 20.40
N LYS A 138 5.05 -1.87 19.38
CA LYS A 138 3.59 -1.73 19.52
C LYS A 138 2.87 -2.50 18.43
N GLU A 139 1.74 -3.09 18.78
CA GLU A 139 0.84 -3.73 17.84
C GLU A 139 -0.22 -2.75 17.36
N PHE A 140 -0.56 -2.85 16.06
CA PHE A 140 -1.59 -2.04 15.43
C PHE A 140 -2.50 -2.91 14.58
N TYR A 141 -3.76 -2.54 14.53
CA TYR A 141 -4.74 -3.14 13.62
C TYR A 141 -5.18 -2.11 12.59
N LEU A 142 -4.95 -2.38 11.33
CA LEU A 142 -5.45 -1.56 10.24
C LEU A 142 -6.47 -2.31 9.41
N TYR A 143 -7.43 -1.57 8.89
CA TYR A 143 -8.56 -2.11 8.14
C TYR A 143 -8.55 -1.55 6.73
N TYR A 144 -8.70 -2.44 5.74
CA TYR A 144 -8.70 -2.07 4.34
C TYR A 144 -10.01 -2.48 3.68
N SER A 145 -10.55 -1.64 2.79
CA SER A 145 -11.76 -1.96 2.05
C SER A 145 -11.51 -3.12 1.10
N VAL A 146 -12.34 -4.14 1.20
CA VAL A 146 -12.40 -5.24 0.22
C VAL A 146 -13.69 -5.11 -0.56
N PHE A 147 -13.59 -5.18 -1.89
CA PHE A 147 -14.74 -4.93 -2.75
C PHE A 147 -15.80 -6.03 -2.63
N SER A 148 -15.36 -7.30 -2.67
CA SER A 148 -16.19 -8.46 -2.40
C SER A 148 -15.34 -9.62 -1.90
N GLU A 149 -15.97 -10.59 -1.23
CA GLU A 149 -15.31 -11.84 -0.83
C GLU A 149 -14.85 -12.64 -2.06
N GLU A 150 -15.65 -12.64 -3.13
CA GLU A 150 -15.30 -13.31 -4.36
C GLU A 150 -14.04 -12.73 -5.00
N ASP A 151 -13.93 -11.39 -5.09
CA ASP A 151 -12.73 -10.75 -5.62
C ASP A 151 -11.50 -11.04 -4.75
N TYR A 152 -11.68 -11.04 -3.42
CA TYR A 152 -10.58 -11.36 -2.49
C TYR A 152 -10.00 -12.75 -2.75
N ARG A 153 -10.87 -13.76 -2.93
CA ARG A 153 -10.44 -15.15 -3.18
C ARG A 153 -9.93 -15.38 -4.61
N LYS A 154 -10.37 -14.57 -5.56
CA LYS A 154 -10.07 -14.74 -6.98
C LYS A 154 -8.75 -14.12 -7.41
N TYR A 155 -8.38 -12.99 -6.81
CA TYR A 155 -7.21 -12.22 -7.23
C TYR A 155 -6.15 -12.19 -6.15
N PRO A 156 -4.86 -12.23 -6.55
CA PRO A 156 -3.76 -12.11 -5.58
C PRO A 156 -3.85 -10.79 -4.83
N SER A 157 -3.59 -10.86 -3.55
CA SER A 157 -3.67 -9.74 -2.61
C SER A 157 -2.32 -9.45 -1.99
N CYS A 158 -1.99 -8.18 -1.83
CA CYS A 158 -0.78 -7.78 -1.14
C CYS A 158 -0.95 -6.44 -0.41
N LEU A 159 -0.09 -6.24 0.57
CA LEU A 159 0.12 -4.96 1.25
C LEU A 159 1.37 -4.32 0.65
N ARG A 160 1.22 -3.16 0.03
CA ARG A 160 2.33 -2.41 -0.52
C ARG A 160 2.85 -1.42 0.51
N MET A 161 4.11 -1.55 0.86
CA MET A 161 4.78 -0.64 1.78
C MET A 161 5.01 0.73 1.12
N PRO A 162 4.92 1.83 1.88
CA PRO A 162 5.11 3.16 1.33
C PRO A 162 6.56 3.38 0.89
N SER A 163 6.76 3.91 -0.31
CA SER A 163 8.11 4.18 -0.84
C SER A 163 8.90 5.17 0.03
N THR A 164 8.23 5.96 0.85
CA THR A 164 8.86 6.86 1.82
C THR A 164 9.67 6.11 2.89
N ALA A 165 9.27 4.88 3.25
CA ALA A 165 9.98 4.05 4.22
C ALA A 165 11.34 3.56 3.67
N TYR A 166 11.45 3.32 2.37
CA TYR A 166 12.67 2.87 1.69
C TYR A 166 13.11 3.85 0.59
N SER A 167 12.94 5.16 0.83
CA SER A 167 13.10 6.22 -0.18
C SER A 167 14.48 6.23 -0.86
N SER A 168 15.57 6.03 -0.12
CA SER A 168 16.92 5.98 -0.71
C SER A 168 17.07 4.82 -1.70
N LYS A 169 16.55 3.64 -1.36
CA LYS A 169 16.57 2.48 -2.23
C LYS A 169 15.64 2.66 -3.42
N TYR A 170 14.45 3.22 -3.19
CA TYR A 170 13.49 3.53 -4.25
C TYR A 170 14.09 4.50 -5.26
N ASN A 171 14.67 5.61 -4.82
CA ASN A 171 15.28 6.61 -5.69
C ASN A 171 16.48 6.04 -6.47
N ALA A 172 17.35 5.26 -5.81
CA ALA A 172 18.49 4.62 -6.48
C ALA A 172 18.07 3.63 -7.58
N LYS A 173 16.91 3.00 -7.46
CA LYS A 173 16.33 2.14 -8.51
C LYS A 173 15.66 2.97 -9.59
N LEU A 174 14.94 4.02 -9.21
CA LEU A 174 14.28 4.93 -10.14
C LEU A 174 15.28 5.64 -11.05
N ASP A 175 16.45 6.04 -10.53
CA ASP A 175 17.56 6.62 -11.29
C ASP A 175 18.12 5.64 -12.36
N LYS A 176 17.91 4.35 -12.17
CA LYS A 176 18.24 3.30 -13.14
C LYS A 176 17.08 2.92 -14.07
N GLY A 177 15.98 3.66 -14.01
CA GLY A 177 14.78 3.38 -14.80
C GLY A 177 13.96 2.19 -14.28
N ILE A 178 14.04 1.85 -12.99
CA ILE A 178 13.35 0.72 -12.37
C ILE A 178 12.35 1.24 -11.35
N PHE A 179 11.07 0.90 -11.50
CA PHE A 179 10.10 1.02 -10.42
C PHE A 179 10.35 -0.08 -9.40
N TYR A 180 10.54 0.30 -8.14
CA TYR A 180 10.81 -0.62 -7.05
C TYR A 180 9.67 -0.61 -6.03
N TYR A 181 9.18 -1.79 -5.67
CA TYR A 181 8.12 -1.95 -4.67
C TYR A 181 8.52 -2.99 -3.64
N GLU A 182 8.13 -2.75 -2.39
CA GLU A 182 8.17 -3.74 -1.31
C GLU A 182 6.75 -4.10 -0.95
N ILE A 183 6.44 -5.40 -0.94
CA ILE A 183 5.09 -5.91 -0.67
C ILE A 183 5.14 -7.06 0.32
N VAL A 184 4.05 -7.22 1.08
CA VAL A 184 3.76 -8.44 1.85
C VAL A 184 2.56 -9.11 1.19
N GLU A 185 2.73 -10.38 0.80
CA GLU A 185 1.65 -11.16 0.23
C GLU A 185 0.64 -11.51 1.32
N VAL A 186 -0.65 -11.24 1.07
CA VAL A 186 -1.77 -11.57 1.93
C VAL A 186 -2.89 -12.17 1.08
N GLY A 187 -3.44 -13.26 1.52
CA GLY A 187 -4.43 -14.03 0.75
C GLY A 187 -3.97 -15.48 0.61
N ASP A 188 -4.96 -16.35 0.39
CA ASP A 188 -4.77 -17.80 0.20
C ASP A 188 -4.28 -18.13 -1.22
#